data_c54c1d4cd9e56d9fd609dc6d5c867b67
#
_entry.id   c54c1d4cd9e56d9fd609dc6d5c867b67
#
_cell.length_a   1.000
_cell.length_b   1.000
_cell.length_c   1.000
_cell.angle_alpha   90.00
_cell.angle_beta   90.00
_cell.angle_gamma   90.00
#
_symmetry.space_group_name_H-M   'P 1'
#
loop_
_entity.id
_entity.type
_entity.pdbx_description
1 polymer ?
#
loop_
_entity_poly.entity_id
_entity_poly.type
_entity_poly.pdbx_seq_one_letter_code
_entity_poly.pdbx_strand_id
1 'polypeptide(L)'
;AQTTAIADNIKSSDTWNFFQARTIRQTSLGIAAEAMAVQLPSITHEESKAAITKQIEAWRNTVNRYESDPKEQDGRKELRALAEKLEHDRDTWLAKYHQYEFASAAFQIGIVLASAAVITGIVALAWLAALAGGFGLVFMALGLLAPHALHLAGH
;
A
#
# COMPACT_ATOMS: atom_id res chain seq x y z
N ALA A 1 9.40 9.25 -7.70
CA ALA A 1 8.99 8.94 -6.31
C ALA A 1 7.51 9.29 -6.09
N GLN A 2 7.09 10.56 -6.21
CA GLN A 2 5.71 10.98 -5.96
C GLN A 2 4.70 10.26 -6.86
N THR A 3 4.94 10.20 -8.17
CA THR A 3 4.06 9.51 -9.13
C THR A 3 3.93 8.02 -8.82
N THR A 4 5.01 7.38 -8.40
CA THR A 4 5.02 5.97 -8.01
C THR A 4 4.21 5.76 -6.74
N ALA A 5 4.38 6.63 -5.72
CA ALA A 5 3.60 6.57 -4.48
C ALA A 5 2.09 6.74 -4.74
N ILE A 6 1.71 7.66 -5.64
CA ILE A 6 0.30 7.83 -6.04
C ILE A 6 -0.23 6.56 -6.73
N ALA A 7 0.54 5.98 -7.66
CA ALA A 7 0.15 4.76 -8.36
C ALA A 7 -0.03 3.58 -7.39
N ASP A 8 0.87 3.42 -6.43
CA ASP A 8 0.79 2.35 -5.42
C ASP A 8 -0.38 2.59 -4.45
N ASN A 9 -0.68 3.85 -4.11
CA ASN A 9 -1.86 4.19 -3.31
C ASN A 9 -3.18 3.83 -4.02
N ILE A 10 -3.28 4.12 -5.33
CA ILE A 10 -4.47 3.74 -6.12
C ILE A 10 -4.60 2.22 -6.18
N LYS A 11 -3.52 1.50 -6.48
CA LYS A 11 -3.52 0.04 -6.53
C LYS A 11 -3.88 -0.59 -5.18
N SER A 12 -3.35 -0.04 -4.08
CA SER A 12 -3.68 -0.50 -2.73
C SER A 12 -5.17 -0.31 -2.46
N SER A 13 -5.73 0.86 -2.75
CA SER A 13 -7.16 1.16 -2.57
C SER A 13 -8.04 0.19 -3.38
N ASP A 14 -7.70 -0.05 -4.65
CA ASP A 14 -8.43 -0.98 -5.52
C ASP A 14 -8.34 -2.42 -4.98
N THR A 15 -7.17 -2.83 -4.47
CA THR A 15 -6.97 -4.15 -3.88
C THR A 15 -7.79 -4.31 -2.60
N TRP A 16 -7.87 -3.29 -1.74
CA TRP A 16 -8.73 -3.29 -0.56
C TRP A 16 -10.22 -3.35 -0.92
N ASN A 17 -10.65 -2.62 -1.94
CA ASN A 17 -12.03 -2.70 -2.44
C ASN A 17 -12.36 -4.11 -2.93
N PHE A 18 -11.44 -4.75 -3.64
CA PHE A 18 -11.62 -6.12 -4.10
C PHE A 18 -11.63 -7.12 -2.94
N PHE A 19 -10.76 -6.96 -1.94
CA PHE A 19 -10.79 -7.74 -0.71
C PHE A 19 -12.14 -7.62 0.01
N GLN A 20 -12.69 -6.42 0.14
CA GLN A 20 -14.00 -6.18 0.76
C GLN A 20 -15.12 -6.85 -0.03
N ALA A 21 -15.13 -6.71 -1.34
CA ALA A 21 -16.11 -7.35 -2.21
C ALA A 21 -16.06 -8.88 -2.10
N ARG A 22 -14.83 -9.45 -2.03
CA ARG A 22 -14.62 -10.88 -1.84
C ARG A 22 -15.10 -11.34 -0.46
N THR A 23 -14.87 -10.55 0.57
CA THR A 23 -15.35 -10.81 1.95
C THR A 23 -16.86 -10.86 2.00
N ILE A 24 -17.56 -9.90 1.39
CA ILE A 24 -19.02 -9.87 1.35
C ILE A 24 -19.57 -11.09 0.63
N ARG A 25 -19.01 -11.46 -0.52
CA ARG A 25 -19.45 -12.65 -1.29
C ARG A 25 -19.21 -13.93 -0.49
N GLN A 26 -18.06 -14.05 0.16
CA GLN A 26 -17.73 -15.21 0.99
C GLN A 26 -18.73 -15.36 2.14
N THR A 27 -19.00 -14.28 2.86
CA THR A 27 -19.96 -14.27 3.97
C THR A 27 -21.37 -14.61 3.50
N SER A 28 -21.82 -14.03 2.39
CA SER A 28 -23.15 -14.30 1.84
C SER A 28 -23.33 -15.77 1.45
N LEU A 29 -22.32 -16.37 0.79
CA LEU A 29 -22.34 -17.79 0.42
C LEU A 29 -22.28 -18.70 1.65
N GLY A 30 -21.49 -18.32 2.67
CA GLY A 30 -21.41 -19.05 3.93
C GLY A 30 -22.75 -19.09 4.64
N ILE A 31 -23.40 -17.94 4.81
CA ILE A 31 -24.74 -17.83 5.40
C ILE A 31 -25.76 -18.62 4.61
N ALA A 32 -25.74 -18.55 3.28
CA ALA A 32 -26.68 -19.31 2.43
C ALA A 32 -26.45 -20.82 2.58
N ALA A 33 -25.20 -21.28 2.62
CA ALA A 33 -24.88 -22.70 2.83
C ALA A 33 -25.33 -23.19 4.21
N GLU A 34 -25.14 -22.41 5.27
CA GLU A 34 -25.59 -22.72 6.62
C GLU A 34 -27.12 -22.76 6.71
N ALA A 35 -27.81 -21.77 6.16
CA ALA A 35 -29.27 -21.71 6.15
C ALA A 35 -29.88 -22.93 5.44
N MET A 36 -29.32 -23.35 4.30
CA MET A 36 -29.74 -24.56 3.62
C MET A 36 -29.43 -25.84 4.42
N ALA A 37 -28.28 -25.89 5.07
CA ALA A 37 -27.87 -27.03 5.87
C ALA A 37 -28.83 -27.27 7.07
N VAL A 38 -29.32 -26.20 7.70
CA VAL A 38 -30.32 -26.28 8.78
C VAL A 38 -31.66 -26.85 8.28
N GLN A 39 -32.04 -26.60 7.03
CA GLN A 39 -33.29 -27.10 6.44
C GLN A 39 -33.17 -28.54 5.93
N LEU A 40 -31.96 -29.05 5.72
CA LEU A 40 -31.70 -30.35 5.12
C LEU A 40 -32.42 -31.54 5.84
N PRO A 41 -32.48 -31.59 7.20
CA PRO A 41 -33.18 -32.68 7.90
C PRO A 41 -34.70 -32.73 7.67
N SER A 42 -35.30 -31.59 7.33
CA SER A 42 -36.77 -31.52 7.06
C SER A 42 -37.16 -31.97 5.65
N ILE A 43 -36.20 -32.24 4.76
CA ILE A 43 -36.42 -32.64 3.41
C ILE A 43 -36.55 -34.16 3.36
N THR A 44 -37.75 -34.64 2.99
CA THR A 44 -38.07 -36.06 2.91
C THR A 44 -37.76 -36.69 1.57
N HIS A 45 -37.68 -35.89 0.51
CA HIS A 45 -37.43 -36.37 -0.87
C HIS A 45 -35.92 -36.58 -1.10
N GLU A 46 -35.45 -37.81 -1.26
CA GLU A 46 -34.01 -38.14 -1.36
C GLU A 46 -33.32 -37.47 -2.54
N GLU A 47 -33.97 -37.33 -3.69
CA GLU A 47 -33.42 -36.65 -4.85
C GLU A 47 -33.20 -35.14 -4.59
N SER A 48 -34.17 -34.49 -3.94
CA SER A 48 -34.08 -33.08 -3.53
C SER A 48 -32.98 -32.87 -2.48
N LYS A 49 -32.87 -33.80 -1.51
CA LYS A 49 -31.88 -33.80 -0.49
C LYS A 49 -30.45 -33.90 -1.06
N ALA A 50 -30.26 -34.82 -2.03
CA ALA A 50 -28.97 -34.98 -2.72
C ALA A 50 -28.60 -33.72 -3.52
N ALA A 51 -29.54 -33.11 -4.22
CA ALA A 51 -29.30 -31.88 -4.98
C ALA A 51 -28.91 -30.71 -4.07
N ILE A 52 -29.60 -30.55 -2.94
CA ILE A 52 -29.31 -29.48 -1.96
C ILE A 52 -27.96 -29.74 -1.27
N THR A 53 -27.65 -30.98 -0.92
CA THR A 53 -26.31 -31.31 -0.34
C THR A 53 -25.20 -30.95 -1.31
N LYS A 54 -25.34 -31.28 -2.59
CA LYS A 54 -24.38 -30.92 -3.62
C LYS A 54 -24.21 -29.39 -3.76
N GLN A 55 -25.32 -28.66 -3.65
CA GLN A 55 -25.29 -27.20 -3.71
C GLN A 55 -24.54 -26.59 -2.48
N ILE A 56 -24.80 -27.12 -1.28
CA ILE A 56 -24.09 -26.70 -0.06
C ILE A 56 -22.59 -26.95 -0.19
N GLU A 57 -22.19 -28.11 -0.69
CA GLU A 57 -20.78 -28.45 -0.90
C GLU A 57 -20.13 -27.51 -1.93
N ALA A 58 -20.81 -27.22 -3.04
CA ALA A 58 -20.31 -26.28 -4.04
C ALA A 58 -20.09 -24.86 -3.47
N TRP A 59 -21.01 -24.38 -2.63
CA TRP A 59 -20.87 -23.10 -1.95
C TRP A 59 -19.73 -23.09 -0.93
N ARG A 60 -19.60 -24.14 -0.11
CA ARG A 60 -18.49 -24.28 0.84
C ARG A 60 -17.15 -24.33 0.13
N ASN A 61 -17.03 -25.03 -0.98
CA ASN A 61 -15.82 -25.05 -1.79
C ASN A 61 -15.49 -23.67 -2.34
N THR A 62 -16.51 -22.90 -2.76
CA THR A 62 -16.34 -21.53 -3.24
C THR A 62 -15.92 -20.61 -2.08
N VAL A 63 -16.49 -20.74 -0.88
CA VAL A 63 -16.09 -20.01 0.34
C VAL A 63 -14.63 -20.26 0.66
N ASN A 64 -14.18 -21.52 0.61
CA ASN A 64 -12.78 -21.88 0.86
C ASN A 64 -11.82 -21.27 -0.19
N ARG A 65 -12.21 -21.28 -1.46
CA ARG A 65 -11.45 -20.65 -2.53
C ARG A 65 -11.38 -19.12 -2.35
N TYR A 66 -12.46 -18.49 -1.88
CA TYR A 66 -12.45 -17.05 -1.58
C TYR A 66 -11.57 -16.71 -0.39
N GLU A 67 -11.37 -17.63 0.54
CA GLU A 67 -10.44 -17.43 1.65
C GLU A 67 -8.97 -17.43 1.18
N SER A 68 -8.60 -18.38 0.32
CA SER A 68 -7.25 -18.45 -0.25
C SER A 68 -7.28 -19.13 -1.61
N ASP A 69 -6.75 -18.46 -2.61
CA ASP A 69 -6.55 -18.98 -3.96
C ASP A 69 -5.12 -18.71 -4.46
N PRO A 70 -4.17 -19.59 -4.11
CA PRO A 70 -2.76 -19.41 -4.49
C PRO A 70 -2.51 -19.45 -6.00
N LYS A 71 -3.45 -20.00 -6.79
CA LYS A 71 -3.31 -20.09 -8.25
C LYS A 71 -3.65 -18.78 -8.94
N GLU A 72 -4.80 -18.23 -8.61
CA GLU A 72 -5.29 -16.99 -9.22
C GLU A 72 -4.83 -15.75 -8.44
N GLN A 73 -4.30 -15.92 -7.20
CA GLN A 73 -3.85 -14.84 -6.32
C GLN A 73 -4.97 -13.85 -5.97
N ASP A 74 -6.23 -14.32 -6.01
CA ASP A 74 -7.42 -13.50 -5.81
C ASP A 74 -8.21 -13.86 -4.54
N GLY A 75 -7.69 -14.76 -3.70
CA GLY A 75 -8.24 -15.05 -2.37
C GLY A 75 -8.02 -13.89 -1.40
N ARG A 76 -8.80 -13.86 -0.32
CA ARG A 76 -8.72 -12.80 0.71
C ARG A 76 -7.34 -12.68 1.32
N LYS A 77 -6.67 -13.79 1.60
CA LYS A 77 -5.33 -13.78 2.18
C LYS A 77 -4.30 -13.14 1.24
N GLU A 78 -4.37 -13.53 -0.03
CA GLU A 78 -3.49 -13.02 -1.08
C GLU A 78 -3.73 -11.54 -1.34
N LEU A 79 -5.01 -11.12 -1.45
CA LEU A 79 -5.39 -9.73 -1.65
C LEU A 79 -4.95 -8.84 -0.48
N ARG A 80 -5.12 -9.32 0.76
CA ARG A 80 -4.66 -8.60 1.95
C ARG A 80 -3.14 -8.40 1.94
N ALA A 81 -2.39 -9.49 1.70
CA ALA A 81 -0.94 -9.41 1.65
C ALA A 81 -0.45 -8.47 0.54
N LEU A 82 -1.12 -8.47 -0.62
CA LEU A 82 -0.81 -7.55 -1.72
C LEU A 82 -1.11 -6.09 -1.34
N ALA A 83 -2.26 -5.82 -0.72
CA ALA A 83 -2.62 -4.47 -0.30
C ALA A 83 -1.63 -3.91 0.75
N GLU A 84 -1.30 -4.70 1.78
CA GLU A 84 -0.32 -4.34 2.81
C GLU A 84 1.07 -4.07 2.21
N LYS A 85 1.48 -4.87 1.22
CA LYS A 85 2.74 -4.64 0.49
C LYS A 85 2.71 -3.32 -0.27
N LEU A 86 1.64 -3.04 -1.01
CA LEU A 86 1.50 -1.79 -1.78
C LEU A 86 1.47 -0.56 -0.86
N GLU A 87 0.88 -0.66 0.33
CA GLU A 87 0.93 0.40 1.34
C GLU A 87 2.36 0.64 1.83
N HIS A 88 3.09 -0.42 2.14
CA HIS A 88 4.48 -0.31 2.56
C HIS A 88 5.38 0.29 1.45
N ASP A 89 5.19 -0.12 0.21
CA ASP A 89 5.92 0.41 -0.94
C ASP A 89 5.60 1.90 -1.13
N ARG A 90 4.32 2.30 -1.05
CA ARG A 90 3.89 3.70 -1.07
C ARG A 90 4.59 4.52 0.01
N ASP A 91 4.59 4.04 1.25
CA ASP A 91 5.17 4.77 2.38
C ASP A 91 6.69 4.96 2.21
N THR A 92 7.34 3.93 1.67
CA THR A 92 8.77 4.03 1.32
C THR A 92 9.02 5.10 0.24
N TRP A 93 8.18 5.17 -0.79
CA TRP A 93 8.30 6.18 -1.84
C TRP A 93 7.98 7.59 -1.35
N LEU A 94 7.03 7.74 -0.43
CA LEU A 94 6.71 9.02 0.21
C LEU A 94 7.88 9.49 1.10
N ALA A 95 8.47 8.60 1.89
CA ALA A 95 9.63 8.93 2.69
C ALA A 95 10.81 9.43 1.83
N LYS A 96 11.09 8.76 0.71
CA LYS A 96 12.10 9.22 -0.27
C LYS A 96 11.75 10.59 -0.85
N TYR A 97 10.48 10.79 -1.20
CA TYR A 97 10.01 12.06 -1.76
C TYR A 97 10.29 13.22 -0.81
N HIS A 98 9.95 13.09 0.47
CA HIS A 98 10.22 14.13 1.47
C HIS A 98 11.70 14.44 1.64
N GLN A 99 12.58 13.43 1.61
CA GLN A 99 14.03 13.65 1.66
C GLN A 99 14.51 14.45 0.46
N TYR A 100 14.05 14.14 -0.75
CA TYR A 100 14.40 14.89 -1.94
C TYR A 100 13.81 16.31 -1.97
N GLU A 101 12.65 16.52 -1.38
CA GLU A 101 12.03 17.83 -1.24
C GLU A 101 12.91 18.74 -0.34
N PHE A 102 13.38 18.27 0.81
CA PHE A 102 14.31 18.98 1.66
C PHE A 102 15.64 19.24 0.95
N ALA A 103 16.18 18.26 0.25
CA ALA A 103 17.41 18.44 -0.54
C ALA A 103 17.24 19.53 -1.60
N SER A 104 16.12 19.52 -2.32
CA SER A 104 15.79 20.50 -3.36
C SER A 104 15.68 21.91 -2.78
N ALA A 105 14.98 22.07 -1.65
CA ALA A 105 14.87 23.36 -0.97
C ALA A 105 16.24 23.90 -0.52
N ALA A 106 17.09 23.04 0.04
CA ALA A 106 18.45 23.41 0.46
C ALA A 106 19.31 23.86 -0.74
N PHE A 107 19.23 23.15 -1.88
CA PHE A 107 19.95 23.55 -3.10
C PHE A 107 19.44 24.88 -3.66
N GLN A 108 18.13 25.12 -3.65
CA GLN A 108 17.55 26.38 -4.12
C GLN A 108 18.05 27.56 -3.27
N ILE A 109 18.07 27.42 -1.94
CA ILE A 109 18.63 28.42 -1.04
C ILE A 109 20.11 28.63 -1.33
N GLY A 110 20.86 27.54 -1.52
CA GLY A 110 22.29 27.60 -1.83
C GLY A 110 22.58 28.37 -3.12
N ILE A 111 21.80 28.13 -4.17
CA ILE A 111 21.92 28.82 -5.46
C ILE A 111 21.65 30.33 -5.32
N VAL A 112 20.60 30.70 -4.59
CA VAL A 112 20.26 32.12 -4.35
C VAL A 112 21.36 32.82 -3.56
N LEU A 113 21.87 32.19 -2.50
CA LEU A 113 22.97 32.75 -1.69
C LEU A 113 24.26 32.84 -2.50
N ALA A 114 24.59 31.86 -3.32
CA ALA A 114 25.78 31.91 -4.17
C ALA A 114 25.66 33.03 -5.22
N SER A 115 24.51 33.24 -5.81
CA SER A 115 24.25 34.34 -6.74
C SER A 115 24.39 35.70 -6.06
N ALA A 116 23.84 35.85 -4.85
CA ALA A 116 24.00 37.06 -4.04
C ALA A 116 25.44 37.31 -3.66
N ALA A 117 26.22 36.28 -3.30
CA ALA A 117 27.64 36.39 -2.98
C ALA A 117 28.46 36.94 -4.15
N VAL A 118 28.18 36.47 -5.38
CA VAL A 118 28.86 36.96 -6.59
C VAL A 118 28.57 38.44 -6.86
N ILE A 119 27.30 38.85 -6.70
CA ILE A 119 26.86 40.23 -6.98
C ILE A 119 27.40 41.19 -5.93
N THR A 120 27.37 40.83 -4.64
CA THR A 120 27.72 41.71 -3.52
C THR A 120 29.18 41.63 -3.12
N GLY A 121 29.92 40.59 -3.53
CA GLY A 121 31.29 40.33 -3.11
C GLY A 121 31.43 39.92 -1.63
N ILE A 122 30.30 39.62 -0.93
CA ILE A 122 30.32 39.27 0.48
C ILE A 122 30.67 37.79 0.65
N VAL A 123 31.89 37.48 1.11
CA VAL A 123 32.42 36.12 1.27
C VAL A 123 31.58 35.27 2.24
N ALA A 124 30.97 35.89 3.25
CA ALA A 124 30.10 35.18 4.20
C ALA A 124 28.91 34.50 3.51
N LEU A 125 28.34 35.12 2.47
CA LEU A 125 27.26 34.52 1.70
C LEU A 125 27.72 33.27 0.92
N ALA A 126 28.95 33.23 0.45
CA ALA A 126 29.52 32.05 -0.24
C ALA A 126 29.66 30.88 0.75
N TRP A 127 30.05 31.10 1.98
CA TRP A 127 30.10 30.07 3.01
C TRP A 127 28.73 29.55 3.39
N LEU A 128 27.74 30.43 3.52
CA LEU A 128 26.34 30.00 3.76
C LEU A 128 25.78 29.21 2.59
N ALA A 129 26.09 29.57 1.35
CA ALA A 129 25.70 28.80 0.16
C ALA A 129 26.32 27.40 0.17
N ALA A 130 27.62 27.30 0.51
CA ALA A 130 28.32 26.01 0.61
C ALA A 130 27.73 25.12 1.73
N LEU A 131 27.34 25.68 2.88
CA LEU A 131 26.67 24.96 3.95
C LEU A 131 25.27 24.45 3.50
N ALA A 132 24.48 25.29 2.85
CA ALA A 132 23.17 24.91 2.33
C ALA A 132 23.31 23.79 1.28
N GLY A 133 24.27 23.89 0.36
CA GLY A 133 24.55 22.85 -0.63
C GLY A 133 24.99 21.53 0.02
N GLY A 134 25.87 21.59 1.02
CA GLY A 134 26.30 20.42 1.80
C GLY A 134 25.14 19.75 2.53
N PHE A 135 24.24 20.53 3.11
CA PHE A 135 23.01 20.02 3.74
C PHE A 135 22.10 19.32 2.72
N GLY A 136 21.93 19.90 1.54
CA GLY A 136 21.18 19.29 0.43
C GLY A 136 21.77 17.93 0.01
N LEU A 137 23.10 17.80 -0.05
CA LEU A 137 23.77 16.54 -0.37
C LEU A 137 23.51 15.45 0.71
N VAL A 138 23.51 15.84 1.98
CA VAL A 138 23.22 14.91 3.10
C VAL A 138 21.79 14.38 2.97
N PHE A 139 20.79 15.24 2.75
CA PHE A 139 19.40 14.81 2.58
C PHE A 139 19.20 13.94 1.32
N MET A 140 19.88 14.26 0.25
CA MET A 140 19.88 13.44 -0.95
C MET A 140 20.45 12.04 -0.68
N ALA A 141 21.56 11.94 0.05
CA ALA A 141 22.15 10.66 0.45
C ALA A 141 21.21 9.87 1.40
N LEU A 142 20.57 10.53 2.36
CA LEU A 142 19.57 9.91 3.25
C LEU A 142 18.39 9.37 2.47
N GLY A 143 17.88 10.10 1.49
CA GLY A 143 16.78 9.64 0.63
C GLY A 143 17.13 8.40 -0.19
N LEU A 144 18.41 8.24 -0.57
CA LEU A 144 18.90 7.08 -1.30
C LEU A 144 19.15 5.86 -0.40
N LEU A 145 19.82 6.07 0.75
CA LEU A 145 20.37 5.00 1.58
C LEU A 145 19.49 4.63 2.77
N ALA A 146 18.78 5.60 3.36
CA ALA A 146 18.00 5.42 4.57
C ALA A 146 16.72 6.29 4.58
N PRO A 147 15.74 6.03 3.71
CA PRO A 147 14.57 6.88 3.55
C PRO A 147 13.74 7.04 4.84
N HIS A 148 13.79 6.07 5.74
CA HIS A 148 13.07 6.09 7.02
C HIS A 148 13.86 6.68 8.20
N ALA A 149 15.11 7.12 8.00
CA ALA A 149 15.97 7.57 9.10
C ALA A 149 15.39 8.75 9.91
N LEU A 150 14.65 9.66 9.26
CA LEU A 150 14.01 10.79 9.94
C LEU A 150 12.72 10.43 10.67
N HIS A 151 12.03 9.36 10.28
CA HIS A 151 10.83 8.89 10.99
C HIS A 151 11.17 8.31 12.38
N LEU A 152 12.36 7.78 12.54
CA LEU A 152 12.83 7.22 13.83
C LEU A 152 13.28 8.30 14.82
N ALA A 153 13.56 9.54 14.34
CA ALA A 153 14.02 10.64 15.18
C ALA A 153 12.87 11.53 15.71
N GLY A 154 11.61 11.26 15.33
CA GLY A 154 10.43 12.07 15.66
C GLY A 154 9.47 11.43 16.68
N HIS A 155 9.89 10.37 17.38
CA HIS A 155 9.14 9.75 18.50
C HIS A 155 9.91 9.87 19.79
#